data_418dfdc579c949b46411b120433b7929
#
_entry.id   418dfdc579c949b46411b120433b7929
#
_cell.length_a   1.000
_cell.length_b   1.000
_cell.length_c   1.000
_cell.angle_alpha   90.00
_cell.angle_beta   90.00
_cell.angle_gamma   90.00
#
_symmetry.space_group_name_H-M   'P 1'
#
loop_
_entity.id
_entity.type
_entity.pdbx_description
1 polymer ?
#
loop_
_entity_poly.entity_id
_entity_poly.type
_entity_poly.pdbx_seq_one_letter_code
_entity_poly.pdbx_strand_id
1 'polypeptide(L)'
;CDHRGKPYPATLSRIESLADTNPEEARPLLDRLRDSLSSFDEEQRMYYDLLDLKVNDKMYVRHTSASLIKRITAFYETYGDRDKLLESYYYMGRVYRDLNDAPEAFNYFQKALDVAGDTRKYRLLSNVYSQMGTLYDYQNVYEEAIRMYEKAAEYKLLKGDSTSFSLVLRDIARVYDMVDKKDSALLYFRKAAMIANETGNRHRYSGILTELGDLYRELVMYDKALECLSESLKDSVDRNMYPTYSVLGNTYLELNKLDSADYYLRKCLDSPNLHVRDAIYEYLSLLYERRLNYREAIRYVRLGQQVQDSIRKITDSEEIRKMTSLYNYQKRET
;
A
#
# COMPACT_ATOMS: atom_id res chain seq x y z
N CYS A 1 -24.84 7.33 -34.19
CA CYS A 1 -23.68 8.03 -34.79
C CYS A 1 -22.44 7.37 -34.24
N ASP A 2 -21.65 6.79 -35.13
CA ASP A 2 -20.44 6.04 -34.80
C ASP A 2 -19.34 7.09 -34.48
N HIS A 3 -19.17 7.46 -33.21
CA HIS A 3 -18.08 8.31 -32.75
C HIS A 3 -16.80 7.46 -32.60
N ARG A 4 -16.31 6.89 -33.68
CA ARG A 4 -14.95 6.37 -33.70
C ARG A 4 -14.02 7.55 -33.90
N GLY A 5 -13.43 8.02 -32.80
CA GLY A 5 -12.35 8.99 -32.85
C GLY A 5 -11.19 8.52 -33.73
N LYS A 6 -10.26 9.43 -34.00
CA LYS A 6 -9.02 9.04 -34.71
C LYS A 6 -8.31 7.95 -33.90
N PRO A 7 -7.65 6.98 -34.58
CA PRO A 7 -6.90 5.95 -33.86
C PRO A 7 -5.88 6.59 -32.92
N TYR A 8 -5.72 6.00 -31.74
CA TYR A 8 -4.73 6.51 -30.78
C TYR A 8 -3.33 6.44 -31.39
N PRO A 9 -2.49 7.45 -31.15
CA PRO A 9 -1.08 7.35 -31.50
C PRO A 9 -0.49 6.06 -30.93
N ALA A 10 0.29 5.33 -31.71
CA ALA A 10 0.93 4.07 -31.29
C ALA A 10 1.71 4.23 -29.97
N THR A 11 2.22 5.44 -29.70
CA THR A 11 2.91 5.77 -28.47
C THR A 11 1.98 5.71 -27.24
N LEU A 12 0.71 6.14 -27.31
CA LEU A 12 -0.24 6.02 -26.20
C LEU A 12 -0.55 4.57 -25.86
N SER A 13 -0.74 3.72 -26.89
CA SER A 13 -0.94 2.27 -26.67
C SER A 13 0.29 1.61 -26.05
N ARG A 14 1.50 2.04 -26.42
CA ARG A 14 2.74 1.57 -25.80
C ARG A 14 2.83 2.02 -24.33
N ILE A 15 2.48 3.28 -24.05
CA ILE A 15 2.44 3.81 -22.67
C ILE A 15 1.46 3.02 -21.83
N GLU A 16 0.24 2.72 -22.34
CA GLU A 16 -0.75 1.91 -21.62
C GLU A 16 -0.18 0.55 -21.24
N SER A 17 0.51 -0.12 -22.15
CA SER A 17 1.13 -1.43 -21.88
C SER A 17 2.25 -1.37 -20.83
N LEU A 18 3.01 -0.27 -20.79
CA LEU A 18 4.12 -0.06 -19.85
C LEU A 18 3.65 0.46 -18.49
N ALA A 19 2.60 1.25 -18.45
CA ALA A 19 2.14 1.92 -17.22
C ALA A 19 1.91 0.96 -16.03
N ASP A 20 1.52 -0.27 -16.31
CA ASP A 20 1.29 -1.29 -15.29
C ASP A 20 2.51 -2.18 -14.96
N THR A 21 3.49 -2.28 -15.87
CA THR A 21 4.62 -3.21 -15.77
C THR A 21 5.95 -2.51 -15.54
N ASN A 22 6.14 -1.35 -16.16
CA ASN A 22 7.35 -0.55 -16.07
C ASN A 22 7.02 0.95 -16.21
N PRO A 23 6.42 1.58 -15.16
CA PRO A 23 6.01 2.98 -15.20
C PRO A 23 7.20 3.94 -15.39
N GLU A 24 8.40 3.56 -14.99
CA GLU A 24 9.61 4.35 -15.17
C GLU A 24 9.99 4.48 -16.67
N GLU A 25 9.73 3.45 -17.49
CA GLU A 25 9.87 3.56 -18.94
C GLU A 25 8.70 4.30 -19.61
N ALA A 26 7.50 4.22 -19.03
CA ALA A 26 6.33 4.94 -19.55
C ALA A 26 6.46 6.47 -19.36
N ARG A 27 7.07 6.93 -18.27
CA ARG A 27 7.21 8.36 -17.94
C ARG A 27 7.87 9.19 -19.03
N PRO A 28 9.07 8.84 -19.53
CA PRO A 28 9.73 9.59 -20.61
C PRO A 28 8.93 9.62 -21.93
N LEU A 29 8.10 8.61 -22.19
CA LEU A 29 7.26 8.59 -23.38
C LEU A 29 6.11 9.59 -23.27
N LEU A 30 5.49 9.70 -22.08
CA LEU A 30 4.50 10.73 -21.80
C LEU A 30 5.09 12.14 -21.90
N ASP A 31 6.28 12.36 -21.37
CA ASP A 31 6.93 13.67 -21.41
C ASP A 31 7.22 14.13 -22.85
N ARG A 32 7.63 13.21 -23.73
CA ARG A 32 7.83 13.51 -25.18
C ARG A 32 6.54 13.86 -25.91
N LEU A 33 5.41 13.27 -25.50
CA LEU A 33 4.11 13.57 -26.12
C LEU A 33 3.54 14.94 -25.69
N ARG A 34 4.06 15.53 -24.61
CA ARG A 34 3.54 16.80 -24.06
C ARG A 34 3.55 17.92 -25.10
N ASP A 35 4.59 18.02 -25.90
CA ASP A 35 4.72 19.04 -26.96
C ASP A 35 3.74 18.82 -28.11
N SER A 36 3.24 17.59 -28.27
CA SER A 36 2.33 17.19 -29.35
C SER A 36 0.84 17.30 -28.93
N LEU A 37 0.52 17.63 -27.67
CA LEU A 37 -0.86 17.66 -27.16
C LEU A 37 -1.77 18.64 -27.89
N SER A 38 -1.21 19.70 -28.48
CA SER A 38 -1.97 20.66 -29.29
C SER A 38 -2.58 20.03 -30.56
N SER A 39 -1.99 18.95 -31.07
CA SER A 39 -2.46 18.21 -32.25
C SER A 39 -3.48 17.11 -31.92
N PHE A 40 -3.65 16.79 -30.64
CA PHE A 40 -4.58 15.77 -30.15
C PHE A 40 -6.01 16.29 -30.16
N ASP A 41 -6.96 15.44 -30.55
CA ASP A 41 -8.37 15.68 -30.27
C ASP A 41 -8.68 15.55 -28.76
N GLU A 42 -9.94 15.82 -28.39
CA GLU A 42 -10.34 15.84 -26.97
C GLU A 42 -10.22 14.44 -26.34
N GLU A 43 -10.60 13.39 -27.07
CA GLU A 43 -10.50 12.00 -26.59
C GLU A 43 -9.04 11.61 -26.35
N GLN A 44 -8.16 11.91 -27.31
CA GLN A 44 -6.73 11.60 -27.20
C GLN A 44 -6.09 12.36 -26.02
N ARG A 45 -6.52 13.59 -25.76
CA ARG A 45 -6.05 14.39 -24.61
C ARG A 45 -6.53 13.79 -23.30
N MET A 46 -7.81 13.43 -23.18
CA MET A 46 -8.33 12.79 -21.97
C MET A 46 -7.68 11.44 -21.70
N TYR A 47 -7.36 10.69 -22.75
CA TYR A 47 -6.65 9.44 -22.59
C TYR A 47 -5.18 9.65 -22.19
N TYR A 48 -4.49 10.62 -22.76
CA TYR A 48 -3.16 11.01 -22.31
C TYR A 48 -3.18 11.42 -20.82
N ASP A 49 -4.12 12.27 -20.41
CA ASP A 49 -4.27 12.72 -19.02
C ASP A 49 -4.55 11.56 -18.06
N LEU A 50 -5.35 10.56 -18.47
CA LEU A 50 -5.62 9.35 -17.68
C LEU A 50 -4.35 8.49 -17.52
N LEU A 51 -3.58 8.33 -18.59
CA LEU A 51 -2.32 7.59 -18.56
C LEU A 51 -1.24 8.31 -17.74
N ASP A 52 -1.17 9.64 -17.80
CA ASP A 52 -0.25 10.44 -16.99
C ASP A 52 -0.56 10.27 -15.50
N LEU A 53 -1.83 10.34 -15.13
CA LEU A 53 -2.27 10.11 -13.77
C LEU A 53 -1.97 8.67 -13.32
N LYS A 54 -2.23 7.68 -14.17
CA LYS A 54 -1.92 6.26 -13.92
C LYS A 54 -0.42 6.04 -13.67
N VAL A 55 0.43 6.58 -14.52
CA VAL A 55 1.89 6.44 -14.38
C VAL A 55 2.37 7.11 -13.09
N ASN A 56 1.88 8.30 -12.76
CA ASN A 56 2.21 8.97 -11.52
C ASN A 56 1.79 8.14 -10.28
N ASP A 57 0.58 7.58 -10.28
CA ASP A 57 0.12 6.68 -9.21
C ASP A 57 1.02 5.45 -9.04
N LYS A 58 1.44 4.83 -10.15
CA LYS A 58 2.35 3.68 -10.14
C LYS A 58 3.77 4.02 -9.69
N MET A 59 4.20 5.25 -9.90
CA MET A 59 5.47 5.79 -9.39
C MET A 59 5.36 6.32 -7.95
N TYR A 60 4.26 6.05 -7.26
CA TYR A 60 3.99 6.50 -5.89
C TYR A 60 3.98 8.02 -5.70
N VAL A 61 3.69 8.78 -6.77
CA VAL A 61 3.48 10.23 -6.68
C VAL A 61 2.11 10.48 -6.06
N ARG A 62 2.10 11.10 -4.87
CA ARG A 62 0.86 11.38 -4.14
C ARG A 62 0.03 12.44 -4.86
N HIS A 63 -1.25 12.18 -5.01
CA HIS A 63 -2.19 13.14 -5.59
C HIS A 63 -2.55 14.25 -4.60
N THR A 64 -2.52 15.50 -5.08
CA THR A 64 -2.80 16.69 -4.25
C THR A 64 -4.09 17.43 -4.66
N SER A 65 -4.73 17.03 -5.77
CA SER A 65 -5.95 17.63 -6.28
C SER A 65 -6.78 16.63 -7.09
N ALA A 66 -8.10 16.74 -6.98
CA ALA A 66 -9.04 15.95 -7.77
C ALA A 66 -9.48 16.64 -9.08
N SER A 67 -9.01 17.84 -9.40
CA SER A 67 -9.53 18.61 -10.54
C SER A 67 -9.29 17.92 -11.89
N LEU A 68 -8.13 17.33 -12.10
CA LEU A 68 -7.79 16.62 -13.33
C LEU A 68 -8.67 15.37 -13.51
N ILE A 69 -8.73 14.51 -12.51
CA ILE A 69 -9.48 13.26 -12.62
C ILE A 69 -11.00 13.51 -12.71
N LYS A 70 -11.53 14.57 -12.11
CA LYS A 70 -12.94 14.98 -12.29
C LYS A 70 -13.25 15.29 -13.75
N ARG A 71 -12.37 16.03 -14.43
CA ARG A 71 -12.52 16.36 -15.86
C ARG A 71 -12.48 15.10 -16.72
N ILE A 72 -11.53 14.20 -16.47
CA ILE A 72 -11.38 12.91 -17.17
C ILE A 72 -12.65 12.06 -16.98
N THR A 73 -13.12 11.94 -15.75
CA THR A 73 -14.30 11.12 -15.43
C THR A 73 -15.55 11.67 -16.10
N ALA A 74 -15.81 13.00 -16.01
CA ALA A 74 -16.96 13.64 -16.65
C ALA A 74 -16.95 13.43 -18.17
N PHE A 75 -15.76 13.46 -18.80
CA PHE A 75 -15.63 13.14 -20.22
C PHE A 75 -16.07 11.71 -20.52
N TYR A 76 -15.56 10.71 -19.79
CA TYR A 76 -15.89 9.30 -20.06
C TYR A 76 -17.32 8.91 -19.65
N GLU A 77 -17.93 9.59 -18.68
CA GLU A 77 -19.37 9.47 -18.37
C GLU A 77 -20.22 9.86 -19.58
N THR A 78 -19.79 10.85 -20.36
CA THR A 78 -20.51 11.36 -21.55
C THR A 78 -20.11 10.61 -22.82
N TYR A 79 -18.83 10.28 -22.96
CA TYR A 79 -18.28 9.65 -24.16
C TYR A 79 -18.68 8.17 -24.32
N GLY A 80 -18.91 7.46 -23.20
CA GLY A 80 -19.46 6.11 -23.19
C GLY A 80 -18.45 4.96 -23.33
N ASP A 81 -17.14 5.22 -23.23
CA ASP A 81 -16.11 4.17 -23.13
C ASP A 81 -16.14 3.59 -21.69
N ARG A 82 -16.78 2.44 -21.54
CA ARG A 82 -17.02 1.78 -20.26
C ARG A 82 -15.73 1.36 -19.56
N ASP A 83 -14.72 0.88 -20.30
CA ASP A 83 -13.46 0.43 -19.73
C ASP A 83 -12.63 1.60 -19.20
N LYS A 84 -12.61 2.73 -19.91
CA LYS A 84 -11.96 3.95 -19.45
C LYS A 84 -12.73 4.66 -18.34
N LEU A 85 -14.06 4.57 -18.36
CA LEU A 85 -14.89 5.07 -17.26
C LEU A 85 -14.63 4.27 -15.97
N LEU A 86 -14.57 2.94 -16.04
CA LEU A 86 -14.17 2.08 -14.94
C LEU A 86 -12.79 2.47 -14.37
N GLU A 87 -11.81 2.68 -15.25
CA GLU A 87 -10.47 3.10 -14.85
C GLU A 87 -10.47 4.51 -14.25
N SER A 88 -11.25 5.43 -14.80
CA SER A 88 -11.41 6.79 -14.27
C SER A 88 -12.01 6.81 -12.85
N TYR A 89 -13.06 6.02 -12.60
CA TYR A 89 -13.62 5.88 -11.26
C TYR A 89 -12.63 5.24 -10.28
N TYR A 90 -11.86 4.24 -10.71
CA TYR A 90 -10.79 3.67 -9.88
C TYR A 90 -9.77 4.74 -9.46
N TYR A 91 -9.27 5.53 -10.42
CA TYR A 91 -8.31 6.59 -10.10
C TYR A 91 -8.93 7.75 -9.34
N MET A 92 -10.22 8.04 -9.52
CA MET A 92 -10.95 8.99 -8.67
C MET A 92 -10.90 8.52 -7.20
N GLY A 93 -11.20 7.25 -6.95
CA GLY A 93 -11.09 6.64 -5.61
C GLY A 93 -9.66 6.73 -5.05
N ARG A 94 -8.63 6.48 -5.89
CA ARG A 94 -7.21 6.62 -5.52
C ARG A 94 -6.85 8.04 -5.11
N VAL A 95 -7.28 9.02 -5.91
CA VAL A 95 -7.05 10.46 -5.64
C VAL A 95 -7.72 10.87 -4.33
N TYR A 96 -8.98 10.51 -4.10
CA TYR A 96 -9.66 10.85 -2.85
C TYR A 96 -9.06 10.16 -1.63
N ARG A 97 -8.56 8.92 -1.78
CA ARG A 97 -7.79 8.27 -0.72
C ARG A 97 -6.53 9.08 -0.36
N ASP A 98 -5.78 9.54 -1.36
CA ASP A 98 -4.58 10.35 -1.14
C ASP A 98 -4.89 11.72 -0.53
N LEU A 99 -6.11 12.26 -0.78
CA LEU A 99 -6.64 13.46 -0.15
C LEU A 99 -7.20 13.22 1.27
N ASN A 100 -7.14 11.97 1.77
CA ASN A 100 -7.72 11.54 3.04
C ASN A 100 -9.26 11.68 3.11
N ASP A 101 -9.94 11.59 1.97
CA ASP A 101 -11.39 11.58 1.86
C ASP A 101 -11.88 10.13 1.64
N ALA A 102 -11.89 9.34 2.72
CA ALA A 102 -12.24 7.93 2.66
C ALA A 102 -13.69 7.67 2.18
N PRO A 103 -14.73 8.46 2.57
CA PRO A 103 -16.09 8.28 2.07
C PRO A 103 -16.17 8.47 0.55
N GLU A 104 -15.56 9.54 0.00
CA GLU A 104 -15.56 9.74 -1.45
C GLU A 104 -14.71 8.70 -2.18
N ALA A 105 -13.58 8.29 -1.61
CA ALA A 105 -12.77 7.21 -2.17
C ALA A 105 -13.61 5.92 -2.31
N PHE A 106 -14.33 5.54 -1.25
CA PHE A 106 -15.19 4.37 -1.25
C PHE A 106 -16.33 4.48 -2.27
N ASN A 107 -17.01 5.65 -2.32
CA ASN A 107 -18.08 5.93 -3.29
C ASN A 107 -17.59 5.71 -4.74
N TYR A 108 -16.42 6.22 -5.09
CA TYR A 108 -15.88 6.04 -6.45
C TYR A 108 -15.40 4.62 -6.73
N PHE A 109 -14.88 3.90 -5.76
CA PHE A 109 -14.60 2.47 -5.93
C PHE A 109 -15.88 1.67 -6.14
N GLN A 110 -16.98 2.00 -5.45
CA GLN A 110 -18.28 1.39 -5.69
C GLN A 110 -18.80 1.70 -7.11
N LYS A 111 -18.76 2.96 -7.56
CA LYS A 111 -19.10 3.33 -8.94
C LYS A 111 -18.27 2.58 -9.97
N ALA A 112 -17.01 2.33 -9.68
CA ALA A 112 -16.15 1.52 -10.56
C ALA A 112 -16.68 0.09 -10.69
N LEU A 113 -17.15 -0.53 -9.59
CA LEU A 113 -17.77 -1.86 -9.62
C LEU A 113 -19.12 -1.85 -10.35
N ASP A 114 -19.92 -0.81 -10.17
CA ASP A 114 -21.24 -0.67 -10.80
C ASP A 114 -21.15 -0.63 -12.33
N VAL A 115 -20.12 0.03 -12.87
CA VAL A 115 -19.88 0.10 -14.32
C VAL A 115 -19.08 -1.08 -14.86
N ALA A 116 -18.54 -1.94 -14.02
CA ALA A 116 -17.69 -3.05 -14.45
C ALA A 116 -18.40 -4.06 -15.32
N GLY A 117 -19.63 -4.49 -14.92
CA GLY A 117 -20.41 -5.50 -15.64
C GLY A 117 -19.60 -6.78 -15.90
N ASP A 118 -19.53 -7.18 -17.15
CA ASP A 118 -18.83 -8.37 -17.65
C ASP A 118 -17.41 -8.10 -18.16
N THR A 119 -16.80 -6.97 -17.74
CA THR A 119 -15.44 -6.63 -18.16
C THR A 119 -14.42 -7.72 -17.81
N ARG A 120 -13.43 -7.89 -18.68
CA ARG A 120 -12.28 -8.78 -18.44
C ARG A 120 -11.08 -8.04 -17.83
N LYS A 121 -11.24 -6.79 -17.37
CA LYS A 121 -10.20 -6.00 -16.68
C LYS A 121 -9.94 -6.52 -15.25
N TYR A 122 -9.76 -7.84 -15.11
CA TYR A 122 -9.63 -8.54 -13.81
C TYR A 122 -8.57 -7.92 -12.88
N ARG A 123 -7.47 -7.42 -13.45
CA ARG A 123 -6.45 -6.71 -12.67
C ARG A 123 -6.99 -5.43 -12.03
N LEU A 124 -7.78 -4.67 -12.78
CA LEU A 124 -8.38 -3.43 -12.28
C LEU A 124 -9.44 -3.72 -11.22
N LEU A 125 -10.30 -4.72 -11.44
CA LEU A 125 -11.29 -5.16 -10.43
C LEU A 125 -10.61 -5.62 -9.14
N SER A 126 -9.56 -6.45 -9.26
CA SER A 126 -8.79 -6.84 -8.08
C SER A 126 -8.22 -5.63 -7.33
N ASN A 127 -7.71 -4.63 -8.05
CA ASN A 127 -7.19 -3.42 -7.41
C ASN A 127 -8.30 -2.62 -6.73
N VAL A 128 -9.50 -2.49 -7.33
CA VAL A 128 -10.67 -1.84 -6.70
C VAL A 128 -10.99 -2.54 -5.37
N TYR A 129 -11.17 -3.86 -5.38
CA TYR A 129 -11.46 -4.61 -4.16
C TYR A 129 -10.34 -4.51 -3.11
N SER A 130 -9.07 -4.56 -3.53
CA SER A 130 -7.94 -4.36 -2.60
C SER A 130 -7.96 -2.98 -1.94
N GLN A 131 -8.31 -1.91 -2.68
CA GLN A 131 -8.42 -0.57 -2.11
C GLN A 131 -9.60 -0.45 -1.15
N MET A 132 -10.75 -1.06 -1.46
CA MET A 132 -11.88 -1.11 -0.54
C MET A 132 -11.54 -1.89 0.72
N GLY A 133 -10.83 -3.03 0.60
CA GLY A 133 -10.31 -3.78 1.73
C GLY A 133 -9.41 -2.92 2.63
N THR A 134 -8.49 -2.17 2.03
CA THR A 134 -7.62 -1.25 2.77
C THR A 134 -8.41 -0.14 3.48
N LEU A 135 -9.46 0.41 2.87
CA LEU A 135 -10.30 1.41 3.52
C LEU A 135 -11.07 0.85 4.71
N TYR A 136 -11.60 -0.38 4.60
CA TYR A 136 -12.25 -1.05 5.71
C TYR A 136 -11.28 -1.38 6.85
N ASP A 137 -10.07 -1.86 6.51
CA ASP A 137 -9.01 -2.14 7.48
C ASP A 137 -8.65 -0.88 8.29
N TYR A 138 -8.44 0.26 7.64
CA TYR A 138 -8.20 1.55 8.30
C TYR A 138 -9.37 2.06 9.17
N GLN A 139 -10.58 1.56 8.92
CA GLN A 139 -11.75 1.84 9.76
C GLN A 139 -11.97 0.78 10.84
N ASN A 140 -11.09 -0.21 10.98
CA ASN A 140 -11.20 -1.36 11.88
C ASN A 140 -12.44 -2.24 11.60
N VAL A 141 -12.96 -2.24 10.36
CA VAL A 141 -14.07 -3.08 9.92
C VAL A 141 -13.48 -4.33 9.27
N TYR A 142 -12.90 -5.19 10.10
CA TYR A 142 -12.03 -6.28 9.67
C TYR A 142 -12.71 -7.37 8.86
N GLU A 143 -13.96 -7.72 9.16
CA GLU A 143 -14.72 -8.73 8.42
C GLU A 143 -14.97 -8.30 6.97
N GLU A 144 -15.32 -7.02 6.78
CA GLU A 144 -15.50 -6.47 5.43
C GLU A 144 -14.15 -6.37 4.70
N ALA A 145 -13.08 -5.99 5.40
CA ALA A 145 -11.75 -5.94 4.83
C ALA A 145 -11.34 -7.32 4.27
N ILE A 146 -11.54 -8.39 5.03
CA ILE A 146 -11.25 -9.77 4.59
C ILE A 146 -12.07 -10.11 3.36
N ARG A 147 -13.42 -9.85 3.38
CA ARG A 147 -14.28 -10.12 2.23
C ARG A 147 -13.83 -9.41 0.96
N MET A 148 -13.41 -8.16 1.08
CA MET A 148 -12.90 -7.39 -0.07
C MET A 148 -11.57 -7.95 -0.57
N TYR A 149 -10.65 -8.29 0.32
CA TYR A 149 -9.39 -8.91 -0.08
C TYR A 149 -9.59 -10.30 -0.69
N GLU A 150 -10.54 -11.11 -0.21
CA GLU A 150 -10.88 -12.41 -0.83
C GLU A 150 -11.39 -12.22 -2.25
N LYS A 151 -12.26 -11.22 -2.50
CA LYS A 151 -12.67 -10.85 -3.86
C LYS A 151 -11.50 -10.40 -4.73
N ALA A 152 -10.59 -9.61 -4.17
CA ALA A 152 -9.37 -9.21 -4.87
C ALA A 152 -8.51 -10.43 -5.25
N ALA A 153 -8.39 -11.40 -4.36
CA ALA A 153 -7.66 -12.65 -4.57
C ALA A 153 -8.29 -13.49 -5.69
N GLU A 154 -9.63 -13.64 -5.72
CA GLU A 154 -10.35 -14.33 -6.80
C GLU A 154 -9.99 -13.75 -8.18
N TYR A 155 -10.03 -12.42 -8.33
CA TYR A 155 -9.68 -11.76 -9.59
C TYR A 155 -8.21 -11.86 -9.96
N LYS A 156 -7.27 -11.95 -8.99
CA LYS A 156 -5.85 -12.22 -9.25
C LYS A 156 -5.64 -13.62 -9.80
N LEU A 157 -6.35 -14.61 -9.27
CA LEU A 157 -6.32 -15.98 -9.76
C LEU A 157 -6.86 -16.08 -11.19
N LEU A 158 -8.01 -15.44 -11.47
CA LEU A 158 -8.59 -15.40 -12.83
C LEU A 158 -7.64 -14.78 -13.86
N LYS A 159 -6.81 -13.82 -13.46
CA LYS A 159 -5.81 -13.20 -14.32
C LYS A 159 -4.52 -14.02 -14.45
N GLY A 160 -4.27 -14.98 -13.54
CA GLY A 160 -2.98 -15.68 -13.44
C GLY A 160 -1.86 -14.78 -12.89
N ASP A 161 -2.18 -13.72 -12.13
CA ASP A 161 -1.21 -12.80 -11.52
C ASP A 161 -0.76 -13.32 -10.15
N SER A 162 0.00 -14.40 -10.14
CA SER A 162 0.51 -15.01 -8.91
C SER A 162 1.36 -14.04 -8.09
N THR A 163 2.11 -13.15 -8.74
CA THR A 163 2.98 -12.20 -8.04
C THR A 163 2.19 -11.21 -7.19
N SER A 164 1.12 -10.63 -7.72
CA SER A 164 0.27 -9.71 -6.94
C SER A 164 -0.69 -10.45 -6.01
N PHE A 165 -0.99 -11.71 -6.28
CA PHE A 165 -1.78 -12.56 -5.42
C PHE A 165 -1.13 -12.76 -4.03
N SER A 166 0.20 -12.92 -3.98
CA SER A 166 0.94 -13.02 -2.72
C SER A 166 0.74 -11.80 -1.80
N LEU A 167 0.62 -10.60 -2.37
CA LEU A 167 0.36 -9.39 -1.58
C LEU A 167 -1.05 -9.38 -0.97
N VAL A 168 -2.06 -9.81 -1.73
CA VAL A 168 -3.43 -9.89 -1.21
C VAL A 168 -3.52 -10.91 -0.07
N LEU A 169 -2.86 -12.06 -0.19
CA LEU A 169 -2.79 -13.04 0.89
C LEU A 169 -2.09 -12.49 2.14
N ARG A 170 -1.02 -11.70 1.96
CA ARG A 170 -0.36 -11.00 3.06
C ARG A 170 -1.32 -10.01 3.75
N ASP A 171 -2.10 -9.25 2.97
CA ASP A 171 -3.03 -8.27 3.53
C ASP A 171 -4.16 -8.99 4.32
N ILE A 172 -4.67 -10.11 3.82
CA ILE A 172 -5.59 -10.99 4.58
C ILE A 172 -4.94 -11.48 5.88
N ALA A 173 -3.67 -11.91 5.81
CA ALA A 173 -2.94 -12.39 7.00
C ALA A 173 -2.82 -11.32 8.08
N ARG A 174 -2.50 -10.07 7.69
CA ARG A 174 -2.45 -8.93 8.60
C ARG A 174 -3.78 -8.69 9.30
N VAL A 175 -4.89 -8.73 8.56
CA VAL A 175 -6.21 -8.54 9.18
C VAL A 175 -6.54 -9.67 10.14
N TYR A 176 -6.22 -10.93 9.81
CA TYR A 176 -6.37 -12.04 10.75
C TYR A 176 -5.51 -11.88 12.00
N ASP A 177 -4.30 -11.36 11.85
CA ASP A 177 -3.42 -11.04 12.97
C ASP A 177 -4.01 -9.96 13.88
N MET A 178 -4.52 -8.88 13.30
CA MET A 178 -5.20 -7.77 14.02
C MET A 178 -6.42 -8.24 14.84
N VAL A 179 -7.13 -9.26 14.38
CA VAL A 179 -8.29 -9.83 15.09
C VAL A 179 -7.93 -11.04 15.96
N ASP A 180 -6.63 -11.22 16.24
CA ASP A 180 -6.07 -12.29 17.09
C ASP A 180 -6.37 -13.73 16.61
N LYS A 181 -6.63 -13.90 15.31
CA LYS A 181 -6.78 -15.23 14.66
C LYS A 181 -5.43 -15.71 14.15
N LYS A 182 -4.50 -15.94 15.07
CA LYS A 182 -3.08 -16.23 14.79
C LYS A 182 -2.85 -17.43 13.86
N ASP A 183 -3.64 -18.51 13.99
CA ASP A 183 -3.54 -19.69 13.11
C ASP A 183 -3.87 -19.35 11.65
N SER A 184 -4.92 -18.54 11.44
CA SER A 184 -5.28 -18.07 10.11
C SER A 184 -4.22 -17.12 9.56
N ALA A 185 -3.72 -16.20 10.35
CA ALA A 185 -2.63 -15.30 9.96
C ALA A 185 -1.39 -16.09 9.52
N LEU A 186 -0.95 -17.10 10.29
CA LEU A 186 0.16 -17.99 9.93
C LEU A 186 -0.08 -18.72 8.60
N LEU A 187 -1.30 -19.25 8.40
CA LEU A 187 -1.64 -19.96 7.17
C LEU A 187 -1.49 -19.03 5.95
N TYR A 188 -2.05 -17.83 6.03
CA TYR A 188 -2.04 -16.89 4.92
C TYR A 188 -0.66 -16.28 4.69
N PHE A 189 0.10 -15.94 5.73
CA PHE A 189 1.49 -15.47 5.57
C PHE A 189 2.38 -16.54 4.93
N ARG A 190 2.27 -17.81 5.34
CA ARG A 190 3.04 -18.90 4.73
C ARG A 190 2.69 -19.09 3.26
N LYS A 191 1.39 -19.07 2.90
CA LYS A 191 0.96 -19.13 1.50
C LYS A 191 1.50 -17.95 0.70
N ALA A 192 1.44 -16.75 1.26
CA ALA A 192 1.96 -15.55 0.62
C ALA A 192 3.47 -15.64 0.37
N ALA A 193 4.24 -16.11 1.36
CA ALA A 193 5.69 -16.30 1.27
C ALA A 193 6.06 -17.36 0.21
N MET A 194 5.37 -18.50 0.21
CA MET A 194 5.57 -19.57 -0.78
C MET A 194 5.39 -19.02 -2.22
N ILE A 195 4.28 -18.35 -2.50
CA ILE A 195 3.99 -17.82 -3.83
C ILE A 195 4.98 -16.70 -4.21
N ALA A 196 5.37 -15.84 -3.27
CA ALA A 196 6.35 -14.78 -3.54
C ALA A 196 7.73 -15.40 -3.88
N ASN A 197 8.13 -16.49 -3.25
CA ASN A 197 9.35 -17.21 -3.56
C ASN A 197 9.28 -17.91 -4.93
N GLU A 198 8.20 -18.61 -5.22
CA GLU A 198 7.98 -19.32 -6.49
C GLU A 198 7.97 -18.35 -7.70
N THR A 199 7.44 -17.14 -7.52
CA THR A 199 7.42 -16.11 -8.56
C THR A 199 8.74 -15.36 -8.70
N GLY A 200 9.76 -15.68 -7.90
CA GLY A 200 11.09 -15.07 -7.92
C GLY A 200 11.11 -13.61 -7.45
N ASN A 201 10.02 -13.10 -6.87
CA ASN A 201 9.98 -11.73 -6.38
C ASN A 201 10.62 -11.62 -4.99
N ARG A 202 11.94 -11.58 -4.97
CA ARG A 202 12.75 -11.55 -3.74
C ARG A 202 12.36 -10.41 -2.79
N HIS A 203 12.12 -9.22 -3.33
CA HIS A 203 11.72 -8.07 -2.52
C HIS A 203 10.42 -8.32 -1.74
N ARG A 204 9.39 -8.89 -2.39
CA ARG A 204 8.12 -9.22 -1.72
C ARG A 204 8.28 -10.38 -0.75
N TYR A 205 8.99 -11.41 -1.16
CA TYR A 205 9.27 -12.57 -0.31
C TYR A 205 9.92 -12.15 1.01
N SER A 206 10.98 -11.35 0.92
CA SER A 206 11.70 -10.84 2.08
C SER A 206 10.79 -9.96 2.99
N GLY A 207 9.91 -9.10 2.41
CA GLY A 207 8.94 -8.33 3.19
C GLY A 207 7.95 -9.20 3.94
N ILE A 208 7.39 -10.21 3.27
CA ILE A 208 6.45 -11.16 3.88
C ILE A 208 7.14 -11.98 4.98
N LEU A 209 8.40 -12.40 4.76
CA LEU A 209 9.18 -13.11 5.78
C LEU A 209 9.42 -12.27 7.03
N THR A 210 9.58 -10.95 6.89
CA THR A 210 9.71 -10.05 8.04
C THR A 210 8.44 -10.07 8.90
N GLU A 211 7.27 -9.96 8.27
CA GLU A 211 5.97 -9.98 8.97
C GLU A 211 5.66 -11.37 9.55
N LEU A 212 5.95 -12.43 8.82
CA LEU A 212 5.83 -13.80 9.33
C LEU A 212 6.78 -14.07 10.51
N GLY A 213 8.00 -13.51 10.46
CA GLY A 213 8.98 -13.58 11.54
C GLY A 213 8.48 -12.86 12.79
N ASP A 214 7.84 -11.70 12.63
CA ASP A 214 7.23 -10.96 13.73
C ASP A 214 6.09 -11.75 14.37
N LEU A 215 5.19 -12.31 13.56
CA LEU A 215 4.12 -13.19 14.06
C LEU A 215 4.68 -14.43 14.80
N TYR A 216 5.76 -15.03 14.31
CA TYR A 216 6.42 -16.13 15.06
C TYR A 216 7.01 -15.66 16.39
N ARG A 217 7.58 -14.44 16.46
CA ARG A 217 8.07 -13.85 17.70
C ARG A 217 6.92 -13.67 18.71
N GLU A 218 5.78 -13.10 18.27
CA GLU A 218 4.59 -12.97 19.12
C GLU A 218 4.07 -14.29 19.67
N LEU A 219 4.19 -15.36 18.88
CA LEU A 219 3.84 -16.72 19.28
C LEU A 219 4.95 -17.42 20.10
N VAL A 220 5.99 -16.68 20.50
CA VAL A 220 7.14 -17.19 21.29
C VAL A 220 7.91 -18.32 20.55
N MET A 221 7.78 -18.39 19.23
CA MET A 221 8.46 -19.36 18.35
C MET A 221 9.77 -18.76 17.81
N TYR A 222 10.68 -18.35 18.69
CA TYR A 222 11.84 -17.53 18.38
C TYR A 222 12.78 -18.15 17.34
N ASP A 223 12.96 -19.47 17.32
CA ASP A 223 13.82 -20.12 16.32
C ASP A 223 13.27 -19.91 14.91
N LYS A 224 11.95 -20.06 14.72
CA LYS A 224 11.30 -19.79 13.43
C LYS A 224 11.30 -18.31 13.07
N ALA A 225 11.14 -17.44 14.06
CA ALA A 225 11.25 -16.00 13.85
C ALA A 225 12.63 -15.64 13.30
N LEU A 226 13.70 -16.11 13.95
CA LEU A 226 15.08 -15.87 13.53
C LEU A 226 15.40 -16.48 12.16
N GLU A 227 14.85 -17.66 11.84
CA GLU A 227 14.98 -18.27 10.52
C GLU A 227 14.38 -17.38 9.42
N CYS A 228 13.11 -16.95 9.57
CA CYS A 228 12.45 -16.06 8.63
C CYS A 228 13.19 -14.72 8.46
N LEU A 229 13.61 -14.12 9.58
CA LEU A 229 14.29 -12.81 9.58
C LEU A 229 15.69 -12.90 8.97
N SER A 230 16.41 -14.00 9.22
CA SER A 230 17.73 -14.24 8.59
C SER A 230 17.62 -14.45 7.09
N GLU A 231 16.59 -15.17 6.63
CA GLU A 231 16.31 -15.33 5.20
C GLU A 231 15.92 -14.00 4.55
N SER A 232 15.11 -13.19 5.25
CA SER A 232 14.75 -11.83 4.80
C SER A 232 15.98 -10.93 4.59
N LEU A 233 17.03 -11.08 5.41
CA LEU A 233 18.26 -10.30 5.30
C LEU A 233 19.13 -10.65 4.09
N LYS A 234 18.99 -11.83 3.50
CA LYS A 234 19.80 -12.23 2.33
C LYS A 234 19.55 -11.36 1.10
N ASP A 235 18.45 -10.64 1.06
CA ASP A 235 18.06 -9.74 -0.03
C ASP A 235 18.23 -8.25 0.31
N SER A 236 19.26 -7.94 1.09
CA SER A 236 19.47 -6.62 1.69
C SER A 236 20.04 -5.54 0.76
N VAL A 237 20.34 -5.87 -0.50
CA VAL A 237 20.89 -4.90 -1.46
C VAL A 237 19.77 -3.95 -1.92
N ASP A 238 19.98 -2.65 -1.69
CA ASP A 238 19.07 -1.55 -2.10
C ASP A 238 17.69 -1.48 -1.42
N ARG A 239 17.55 -2.08 -0.24
CA ARG A 239 16.26 -2.13 0.45
C ARG A 239 16.28 -1.47 1.83
N ASN A 240 15.14 -0.84 2.18
CA ASN A 240 14.88 -0.40 3.55
C ASN A 240 14.70 -1.61 4.50
N MET A 241 15.73 -1.94 5.27
CA MET A 241 15.77 -3.07 6.19
C MET A 241 15.34 -2.71 7.63
N TYR A 242 14.91 -1.48 7.89
CA TYR A 242 14.50 -1.07 9.23
C TYR A 242 13.44 -1.96 9.87
N PRO A 243 12.37 -2.42 9.16
CA PRO A 243 11.41 -3.34 9.74
C PRO A 243 12.05 -4.66 10.19
N THR A 244 12.89 -5.26 9.35
CA THR A 244 13.57 -6.53 9.67
C THR A 244 14.53 -6.39 10.84
N TYR A 245 15.31 -5.28 10.88
CA TYR A 245 16.22 -5.01 12.00
C TYR A 245 15.45 -4.75 13.31
N SER A 246 14.31 -4.06 13.24
CA SER A 246 13.46 -3.80 14.39
C SER A 246 12.96 -5.12 15.03
N VAL A 247 12.41 -6.01 14.21
CA VAL A 247 11.90 -7.31 14.68
C VAL A 247 13.04 -8.19 15.21
N LEU A 248 14.20 -8.23 14.52
CA LEU A 248 15.39 -8.94 15.02
C LEU A 248 15.84 -8.40 16.38
N GLY A 249 15.94 -7.08 16.50
CA GLY A 249 16.36 -6.43 17.74
C GLY A 249 15.42 -6.78 18.89
N ASN A 250 14.11 -6.73 18.67
CA ASN A 250 13.12 -7.12 19.65
C ASN A 250 13.18 -8.60 19.98
N THR A 251 13.28 -9.49 18.98
CA THR A 251 13.43 -10.94 19.18
C THR A 251 14.65 -11.27 20.06
N TYR A 252 15.81 -10.64 19.78
CA TYR A 252 17.00 -10.83 20.60
C TYR A 252 16.88 -10.24 22.00
N LEU A 253 16.15 -9.14 22.15
CA LEU A 253 15.83 -8.58 23.47
C LEU A 253 14.97 -9.55 24.28
N GLU A 254 13.92 -10.13 23.72
CA GLU A 254 13.09 -11.14 24.38
C GLU A 254 13.88 -12.38 24.78
N LEU A 255 14.82 -12.80 23.94
CA LEU A 255 15.78 -13.90 24.23
C LEU A 255 16.88 -13.51 25.23
N ASN A 256 16.89 -12.28 25.76
CA ASN A 256 17.91 -11.74 26.64
C ASN A 256 19.33 -11.75 26.04
N LYS A 257 19.45 -11.74 24.70
CA LYS A 257 20.73 -11.63 23.96
C LYS A 257 21.03 -10.15 23.72
N LEU A 258 21.40 -9.42 24.78
CA LEU A 258 21.41 -7.96 24.83
C LEU A 258 22.40 -7.32 23.80
N ASP A 259 23.51 -7.98 23.48
CA ASP A 259 24.48 -7.44 22.51
C ASP A 259 23.96 -7.51 21.08
N SER A 260 23.32 -8.63 20.72
CA SER A 260 22.66 -8.77 19.43
C SER A 260 21.48 -7.83 19.29
N ALA A 261 20.68 -7.67 20.35
CA ALA A 261 19.58 -6.72 20.39
C ALA A 261 20.08 -5.28 20.14
N ASP A 262 21.11 -4.83 20.88
CA ASP A 262 21.71 -3.48 20.73
C ASP A 262 22.20 -3.26 19.28
N TYR A 263 22.88 -4.26 18.70
CA TYR A 263 23.38 -4.18 17.33
C TYR A 263 22.27 -3.91 16.31
N TYR A 264 21.16 -4.68 16.35
CA TYR A 264 20.09 -4.53 15.39
C TYR A 264 19.22 -3.29 15.65
N LEU A 265 18.92 -2.98 16.91
CA LEU A 265 18.12 -1.81 17.27
C LEU A 265 18.82 -0.50 16.86
N ARG A 266 20.15 -0.40 17.04
CA ARG A 266 20.91 0.79 16.62
C ARG A 266 20.87 1.03 15.13
N LYS A 267 20.75 -0.02 14.30
CA LYS A 267 20.59 0.14 12.85
C LYS A 267 19.28 0.84 12.45
N CYS A 268 18.32 0.95 13.36
CA CYS A 268 17.03 1.57 13.11
C CYS A 268 16.94 3.02 13.59
N LEU A 269 17.96 3.56 14.26
CA LEU A 269 17.93 4.91 14.86
C LEU A 269 17.70 6.01 13.82
N ASP A 270 18.20 5.83 12.60
CA ASP A 270 18.08 6.81 11.50
C ASP A 270 16.84 6.54 10.62
N SER A 271 15.90 5.69 11.07
CA SER A 271 14.68 5.43 10.32
C SER A 271 13.89 6.73 10.12
N PRO A 272 13.44 7.04 8.88
CA PRO A 272 12.56 8.19 8.63
C PRO A 272 11.16 7.99 9.18
N ASN A 273 10.75 6.74 9.47
CA ASN A 273 9.44 6.41 10.00
C ASN A 273 9.39 6.63 11.51
N LEU A 274 8.51 7.56 11.96
CA LEU A 274 8.36 7.92 13.37
C LEU A 274 7.90 6.73 14.23
N HIS A 275 6.98 5.90 13.76
CA HIS A 275 6.50 4.74 14.51
C HIS A 275 7.61 3.70 14.72
N VAL A 276 8.47 3.49 13.71
CA VAL A 276 9.66 2.64 13.87
C VAL A 276 10.58 3.23 14.94
N ARG A 277 10.88 4.53 14.89
CA ARG A 277 11.75 5.16 15.89
C ARG A 277 11.18 5.10 17.30
N ASP A 278 9.86 5.28 17.45
CA ASP A 278 9.18 5.16 18.74
C ASP A 278 9.39 3.77 19.34
N ALA A 279 9.07 2.72 18.60
CA ALA A 279 9.31 1.33 19.03
C ALA A 279 10.79 1.05 19.34
N ILE A 280 11.72 1.58 18.54
CA ILE A 280 13.16 1.39 18.77
C ILE A 280 13.63 2.06 20.07
N TYR A 281 13.13 3.26 20.37
CA TYR A 281 13.47 3.92 21.64
C TYR A 281 12.90 3.17 22.85
N GLU A 282 11.72 2.62 22.74
CA GLU A 282 11.14 1.73 23.77
C GLU A 282 12.03 0.50 23.97
N TYR A 283 12.38 -0.23 22.91
CA TYR A 283 13.23 -1.43 23.00
C TYR A 283 14.64 -1.11 23.53
N LEU A 284 15.25 0.01 23.15
CA LEU A 284 16.53 0.43 23.68
C LEU A 284 16.42 0.83 25.16
N SER A 285 15.32 1.46 25.58
CA SER A 285 15.12 1.76 27.01
C SER A 285 15.07 0.49 27.84
N LEU A 286 14.31 -0.51 27.41
CA LEU A 286 14.23 -1.83 28.05
C LEU A 286 15.57 -2.57 28.07
N LEU A 287 16.31 -2.50 26.96
CA LEU A 287 17.64 -3.09 26.85
C LEU A 287 18.61 -2.50 27.89
N TYR A 288 18.65 -1.17 28.01
CA TYR A 288 19.54 -0.51 28.95
C TYR A 288 19.08 -0.67 30.41
N GLU A 289 17.78 -0.80 30.66
CA GLU A 289 17.25 -1.20 31.95
C GLU A 289 17.74 -2.60 32.35
N ARG A 290 17.66 -3.60 31.45
CA ARG A 290 18.20 -4.94 31.68
C ARG A 290 19.72 -4.96 31.88
N ARG A 291 20.43 -4.02 31.28
CA ARG A 291 21.88 -3.80 31.53
C ARG A 291 22.18 -3.02 32.81
N LEU A 292 21.16 -2.65 33.59
CA LEU A 292 21.25 -1.80 34.79
C LEU A 292 21.85 -0.42 34.50
N ASN A 293 21.82 0.03 33.25
CA ASN A 293 22.27 1.38 32.85
C ASN A 293 21.07 2.34 32.76
N TYR A 294 20.56 2.71 33.90
CA TYR A 294 19.35 3.54 34.01
C TYR A 294 19.50 4.94 33.39
N ARG A 295 20.71 5.45 33.32
CA ARG A 295 20.98 6.74 32.67
C ARG A 295 20.63 6.71 31.18
N GLU A 296 21.10 5.69 30.47
CA GLU A 296 20.79 5.53 29.04
C GLU A 296 19.33 5.11 28.85
N ALA A 297 18.78 4.26 29.73
CA ALA A 297 17.36 3.90 29.69
C ALA A 297 16.46 5.14 29.72
N ILE A 298 16.67 6.04 30.70
CA ILE A 298 15.92 7.31 30.82
C ILE A 298 16.12 8.20 29.59
N ARG A 299 17.32 8.23 29.01
CA ARG A 299 17.59 8.99 27.79
C ARG A 299 16.70 8.52 26.63
N TYR A 300 16.58 7.19 26.42
CA TYR A 300 15.75 6.65 25.36
C TYR A 300 14.25 6.84 25.62
N VAL A 301 13.78 6.75 26.87
CA VAL A 301 12.41 7.12 27.26
C VAL A 301 12.07 8.56 26.83
N ARG A 302 12.96 9.51 27.10
CA ARG A 302 12.75 10.92 26.72
C ARG A 302 12.71 11.12 25.20
N LEU A 303 13.57 10.40 24.45
CA LEU A 303 13.56 10.45 23.00
C LEU A 303 12.27 9.85 22.43
N GLY A 304 11.78 8.74 22.99
CA GLY A 304 10.48 8.16 22.65
C GLY A 304 9.33 9.15 22.87
N GLN A 305 9.29 9.82 24.03
CA GLN A 305 8.28 10.85 24.34
C GLN A 305 8.26 11.97 23.30
N GLN A 306 9.41 12.46 22.85
CA GLN A 306 9.50 13.48 21.80
C GLN A 306 8.93 13.00 20.46
N VAL A 307 9.17 11.74 20.11
CA VAL A 307 8.62 11.13 18.90
C VAL A 307 7.12 10.94 19.01
N GLN A 308 6.62 10.45 20.16
CA GLN A 308 5.20 10.30 20.43
C GLN A 308 4.44 11.63 20.35
N ASP A 309 5.02 12.73 20.87
CA ASP A 309 4.44 14.07 20.72
C ASP A 309 4.35 14.49 19.25
N SER A 310 5.33 14.11 18.45
CA SER A 310 5.33 14.38 17.00
C SER A 310 4.28 13.54 16.26
N ILE A 311 4.14 12.26 16.61
CA ILE A 311 3.11 11.36 16.08
C ILE A 311 1.72 11.91 16.44
N ARG A 312 1.48 12.27 17.70
CA ARG A 312 0.20 12.82 18.16
C ARG A 312 -0.22 14.04 17.34
N LYS A 313 0.69 14.99 17.12
CA LYS A 313 0.39 16.19 16.31
C LYS A 313 -0.04 15.85 14.87
N ILE A 314 0.55 14.80 14.28
CA ILE A 314 0.19 14.34 12.94
C ILE A 314 -1.19 13.68 12.99
N THR A 315 -1.42 12.79 13.94
CA THR A 315 -2.69 12.07 14.12
C THR A 315 -3.86 13.02 14.36
N ASP A 316 -3.71 14.00 15.28
CA ASP A 316 -4.74 15.01 15.54
C ASP A 316 -5.09 15.79 14.27
N SER A 317 -4.09 16.14 13.45
CA SER A 317 -4.29 16.81 12.16
C SER A 317 -5.04 15.93 11.16
N GLU A 318 -4.77 14.63 11.14
CA GLU A 318 -5.45 13.67 10.26
C GLU A 318 -6.89 13.41 10.69
N GLU A 319 -7.15 13.31 11.99
CA GLU A 319 -8.51 13.18 12.53
C GLU A 319 -9.38 14.39 12.22
N ILE A 320 -8.85 15.62 12.37
CA ILE A 320 -9.56 16.84 11.98
C ILE A 320 -9.91 16.81 10.49
N ARG A 321 -8.98 16.40 9.63
CA ARG A 321 -9.24 16.25 8.18
C ARG A 321 -10.32 15.21 7.90
N LYS A 322 -10.28 14.06 8.59
CA LYS A 322 -11.25 12.98 8.46
C LYS A 322 -12.65 13.46 8.88
N MET A 323 -12.78 14.15 10.01
CA MET A 323 -14.04 14.72 10.47
C MET A 323 -14.59 15.79 9.51
N THR A 324 -13.72 16.64 8.98
CA THR A 324 -14.09 17.66 7.98
C THR A 324 -14.58 17.00 6.69
N SER A 325 -13.94 15.92 6.25
CA SER A 325 -14.33 15.15 5.07
C SER A 325 -15.71 14.51 5.26
N LEU A 326 -15.95 13.86 6.40
CA LEU A 326 -17.25 13.27 6.77
C LEU A 326 -18.37 14.33 6.82
N TYR A 327 -18.10 15.47 7.44
CA TYR A 327 -19.06 16.59 7.49
C TYR A 327 -19.41 17.10 6.09
N ASN A 328 -18.41 17.28 5.24
CA ASN A 328 -18.61 17.75 3.86
C ASN A 328 -19.37 16.71 3.01
N TYR A 329 -19.14 15.43 3.23
CA TYR A 329 -19.88 14.34 2.58
C TYR A 329 -21.36 14.37 2.98
N GLN A 330 -21.67 14.40 4.28
CA GLN A 330 -23.04 14.49 4.78
C GLN A 330 -23.80 15.72 4.28
N LYS A 331 -23.10 16.88 4.20
CA LYS A 331 -23.69 18.13 3.66
C LYS A 331 -24.01 18.06 2.17
N ARG A 332 -23.38 17.19 1.41
CA ARG A 332 -23.65 17.01 -0.03
C ARG A 332 -24.83 16.07 -0.29
N GLU A 333 -25.14 15.18 0.66
CA GLU A 333 -26.27 14.25 0.57
C GLU A 333 -27.60 14.83 1.09
N THR A 334 -27.55 15.95 1.82
CA THR A 334 -28.71 16.71 2.28
C THR A 334 -29.01 17.89 1.35
#